data_4739b4a426b124e0b39eb9fa562d50eb
#
_entry.id   4739b4a426b124e0b39eb9fa562d50eb
#
_cell.length_a   1.000
_cell.length_b   1.000
_cell.length_c   1.000
_cell.angle_alpha   90.00
_cell.angle_beta   90.00
_cell.angle_gamma   90.00
#
_symmetry.space_group_name_H-M   'P 1'
#
loop_
_entity.id
_entity.type
_entity.pdbx_description
1 polymer ?
#
loop_
_entity_poly.entity_id
_entity_poly.type
_entity_poly.pdbx_seq_one_letter_code
_entity_poly.pdbx_strand_id
1 'polypeptide(L)'
;MDPIVGQLMGLRYKSHPWHGVNIGDEAPDKVTCFIEIVSTDTVKYEVDKESGYLFIDRPQKYSNTVPALYGFLPQSYSGELVAQLSNEALQRTDIHGDGDPVDVCVLTEKTITHGDILVHAKPVGGIRMIDHDEADDKIIAVLKHDAVYGNIDDVSQLPPLVVERLRHYFLTYKDLPGAKRNVEITHIYGADEAKEVIRRSMQDYHNRFNNLEALLKL
;
A
#
# COMPACT_ATOMS: atom_id res chain seq x y z
N MET A 1 -5.80 -12.40 20.33
CA MET A 1 -4.71 -12.25 21.35
C MET A 1 -5.32 -11.63 22.59
N ASP A 2 -4.98 -12.13 23.80
CA ASP A 2 -5.40 -11.47 25.03
C ASP A 2 -4.92 -10.00 24.99
N PRO A 3 -5.80 -9.00 25.23
CA PRO A 3 -5.43 -7.59 25.20
C PRO A 3 -4.24 -7.25 26.12
N ILE A 4 -4.14 -7.94 27.27
CA ILE A 4 -3.05 -7.74 28.23
C ILE A 4 -1.71 -8.24 27.65
N VAL A 5 -1.71 -9.39 26.98
CA VAL A 5 -0.50 -9.94 26.34
C VAL A 5 -0.06 -9.03 25.19
N GLY A 6 -1.01 -8.52 24.39
CA GLY A 6 -0.72 -7.54 23.34
C GLY A 6 -0.08 -6.24 23.87
N GLN A 7 -0.64 -5.71 24.97
CA GLN A 7 -0.08 -4.54 25.63
C GLN A 7 1.31 -4.79 26.23
N LEU A 8 1.52 -5.93 26.89
CA LEU A 8 2.82 -6.31 27.47
C LEU A 8 3.89 -6.48 26.39
N MET A 9 3.54 -7.08 25.27
CA MET A 9 4.45 -7.22 24.14
C MET A 9 4.76 -5.85 23.50
N GLY A 10 3.77 -5.00 23.31
CA GLY A 10 3.94 -3.64 22.78
C GLY A 10 4.81 -2.73 23.66
N LEU A 11 4.88 -2.98 24.96
CA LEU A 11 5.78 -2.26 25.88
C LEU A 11 7.26 -2.67 25.76
N ARG A 12 7.54 -3.83 25.17
CA ARG A 12 8.90 -4.39 25.06
C ARG A 12 9.44 -4.46 23.65
N TYR A 13 8.55 -4.55 22.66
CA TYR A 13 8.92 -4.83 21.28
C TYR A 13 8.11 -3.93 20.33
N LYS A 14 8.78 -3.37 19.31
CA LYS A 14 8.07 -2.76 18.18
C LYS A 14 7.24 -3.84 17.48
N SER A 15 5.96 -3.58 17.28
CA SER A 15 5.09 -4.50 16.53
C SER A 15 5.59 -4.62 15.10
N HIS A 16 5.52 -5.84 14.54
CA HIS A 16 5.82 -6.05 13.12
C HIS A 16 4.87 -5.19 12.26
N PRO A 17 5.38 -4.34 11.37
CA PRO A 17 4.55 -3.36 10.64
C PRO A 17 3.42 -4.00 9.84
N TRP A 18 3.66 -5.17 9.23
CA TRP A 18 2.65 -5.88 8.45
C TRP A 18 1.68 -6.66 9.33
N HIS A 19 2.19 -7.49 10.27
CA HIS A 19 1.37 -8.47 10.99
C HIS A 19 0.91 -7.98 12.35
N GLY A 20 1.64 -7.09 13.00
CA GLY A 20 1.42 -6.66 14.37
C GLY A 20 0.71 -5.31 14.51
N VAL A 21 0.54 -4.57 13.44
CA VAL A 21 -0.22 -3.30 13.39
C VAL A 21 -1.61 -3.57 12.84
N ASN A 22 -2.64 -2.99 13.47
CA ASN A 22 -4.01 -3.10 12.98
C ASN A 22 -4.26 -2.10 11.84
N ILE A 23 -4.90 -2.53 10.76
CA ILE A 23 -5.28 -1.67 9.62
C ILE A 23 -6.25 -0.54 10.02
N GLY A 24 -6.94 -0.70 11.14
CA GLY A 24 -7.90 0.26 11.69
C GLY A 24 -9.33 -0.26 11.71
N ASP A 25 -10.05 0.08 12.79
CA ASP A 25 -11.44 -0.39 13.02
C ASP A 25 -12.44 0.21 12.02
N GLU A 26 -12.09 1.33 11.38
CA GLU A 26 -12.92 1.98 10.34
C GLU A 26 -12.53 1.57 8.91
N ALA A 27 -11.63 0.56 8.75
CA ALA A 27 -11.27 0.05 7.42
C ALA A 27 -12.51 -0.56 6.71
N PRO A 28 -12.68 -0.32 5.42
CA PRO A 28 -11.80 0.35 4.46
C PRO A 28 -11.99 1.88 4.34
N ASP A 29 -12.90 2.49 5.10
CA ASP A 29 -13.20 3.92 4.98
C ASP A 29 -12.08 4.82 5.49
N LYS A 30 -11.41 4.39 6.55
CA LYS A 30 -10.19 5.00 7.09
C LYS A 30 -9.23 3.89 7.48
N VAL A 31 -7.99 4.04 7.08
CA VAL A 31 -6.96 3.01 7.25
C VAL A 31 -5.72 3.56 7.95
N THR A 32 -5.05 2.68 8.67
CA THR A 32 -3.68 2.89 9.11
C THR A 32 -2.76 2.45 7.96
N CYS A 33 -1.76 3.28 7.65
CA CYS A 33 -0.74 2.98 6.66
C CYS A 33 0.63 2.98 7.35
N PHE A 34 1.48 2.03 7.00
CA PHE A 34 2.88 2.06 7.35
C PHE A 34 3.67 2.65 6.19
N ILE A 35 4.42 3.72 6.45
CA ILE A 35 5.17 4.45 5.43
C ILE A 35 6.63 4.01 5.46
N GLU A 36 7.10 3.50 4.32
CA GLU A 36 8.46 3.04 4.10
C GLU A 36 9.34 4.12 3.46
N ILE A 37 8.77 4.87 2.51
CA ILE A 37 9.50 5.80 1.65
C ILE A 37 8.78 7.14 1.65
N VAL A 38 9.55 8.21 1.76
CA VAL A 38 9.06 9.59 1.65
C VAL A 38 9.70 10.30 0.45
N SER A 39 9.13 11.44 0.05
CA SER A 39 9.56 12.17 -1.15
C SER A 39 10.98 12.73 -1.11
N THR A 40 11.64 12.68 0.05
CA THR A 40 13.04 13.08 0.20
C THR A 40 14.03 11.92 0.09
N ASP A 41 13.54 10.68 0.03
CA ASP A 41 14.39 9.50 -0.03
C ASP A 41 14.97 9.29 -1.43
N THR A 42 16.26 9.01 -1.46
CA THR A 42 17.02 8.68 -2.68
C THR A 42 17.26 7.17 -2.83
N VAL A 43 16.71 6.39 -1.90
CA VAL A 43 16.76 4.92 -1.89
C VAL A 43 15.35 4.35 -1.73
N LYS A 44 15.14 3.13 -2.22
CA LYS A 44 13.94 2.36 -1.90
C LYS A 44 14.19 1.62 -0.59
N TYR A 45 13.39 1.94 0.42
CA TYR A 45 13.27 1.14 1.63
C TYR A 45 12.15 0.11 1.46
N GLU A 46 12.27 -1.01 2.14
CA GLU A 46 11.29 -2.07 2.19
C GLU A 46 11.31 -2.74 3.56
N VAL A 47 10.17 -3.21 4.03
CA VAL A 47 10.10 -3.99 5.27
C VAL A 47 10.53 -5.41 4.98
N ASP A 48 11.53 -5.89 5.72
CA ASP A 48 11.85 -7.32 5.77
C ASP A 48 10.67 -8.10 6.36
N LYS A 49 10.10 -9.00 5.58
CA LYS A 49 8.85 -9.70 5.90
C LYS A 49 8.95 -10.65 7.10
N GLU A 50 10.16 -11.05 7.47
CA GLU A 50 10.40 -11.91 8.62
C GLU A 50 10.60 -11.11 9.90
N SER A 51 11.44 -10.08 9.85
CA SER A 51 11.85 -9.34 11.05
C SER A 51 11.03 -8.07 11.30
N GLY A 52 10.39 -7.51 10.27
CA GLY A 52 9.67 -6.23 10.33
C GLY A 52 10.59 -4.99 10.37
N TYR A 53 11.89 -5.15 10.19
CA TYR A 53 12.80 -4.01 10.07
C TYR A 53 12.79 -3.44 8.66
N LEU A 54 12.95 -2.12 8.55
CA LEU A 54 13.24 -1.50 7.26
C LEU A 54 14.67 -1.82 6.83
N PHE A 55 14.84 -2.20 5.58
CA PHE A 55 16.15 -2.32 4.94
C PHE A 55 16.20 -1.53 3.63
N ILE A 56 17.38 -1.32 3.09
CA ILE A 56 17.56 -0.69 1.78
C ILE A 56 17.49 -1.78 0.72
N ASP A 57 16.40 -1.80 -0.04
CA ASP A 57 16.25 -2.69 -1.20
C ASP A 57 17.24 -2.27 -2.31
N ARG A 58 17.18 -1.01 -2.71
CA ARG A 58 18.10 -0.46 -3.73
C ARG A 58 18.12 1.07 -3.74
N PRO A 59 19.18 1.70 -4.27
CA PRO A 59 19.14 3.12 -4.62
C PRO A 59 18.06 3.39 -5.66
N GLN A 60 17.39 4.55 -5.57
CA GLN A 60 16.50 5.03 -6.61
C GLN A 60 17.30 5.27 -7.90
N LYS A 61 16.69 4.95 -9.04
CA LYS A 61 17.35 5.11 -10.32
C LYS A 61 17.11 6.51 -10.87
N TYR A 62 18.18 7.11 -11.37
CA TYR A 62 18.14 8.44 -11.96
C TYR A 62 17.56 9.51 -11.01
N SER A 63 16.63 10.35 -11.52
CA SER A 63 15.94 11.40 -10.77
C SER A 63 14.60 10.94 -10.20
N ASN A 64 14.33 9.64 -10.14
CA ASN A 64 13.08 9.13 -9.61
C ASN A 64 13.01 9.34 -8.09
N THR A 65 11.97 10.06 -7.67
CA THR A 65 11.58 10.21 -6.27
C THR A 65 10.08 9.95 -6.17
N VAL A 66 9.66 9.21 -5.15
CA VAL A 66 8.24 8.94 -4.97
C VAL A 66 7.48 10.24 -4.68
N PRO A 67 6.39 10.56 -5.39
CA PRO A 67 5.72 11.84 -5.23
C PRO A 67 4.64 11.86 -4.12
N ALA A 68 4.71 10.95 -3.17
CA ALA A 68 3.79 10.80 -2.04
C ALA A 68 4.50 10.13 -0.87
N LEU A 69 3.85 10.02 0.28
CA LEU A 69 4.27 9.05 1.29
C LEU A 69 3.90 7.67 0.76
N TYR A 70 4.87 6.77 0.65
CA TYR A 70 4.68 5.46 0.07
C TYR A 70 4.97 4.36 1.07
N GLY A 71 4.15 3.34 1.09
CA GLY A 71 4.25 2.19 1.95
C GLY A 71 3.06 1.26 1.72
N PHE A 72 2.58 0.58 2.74
CA PHE A 72 1.55 -0.43 2.60
C PHE A 72 0.48 -0.36 3.70
N LEU A 73 -0.59 -1.11 3.47
CA LEU A 73 -1.66 -1.32 4.44
C LEU A 73 -1.32 -2.51 5.34
N PRO A 74 -1.16 -2.33 6.67
CA PRO A 74 -1.00 -3.46 7.59
C PRO A 74 -2.15 -4.46 7.49
N GLN A 75 -1.87 -5.74 7.72
CA GLN A 75 -2.86 -6.83 7.68
C GLN A 75 -3.67 -6.90 6.38
N SER A 76 -3.05 -6.53 5.26
CA SER A 76 -3.54 -6.75 3.90
C SER A 76 -2.65 -7.73 3.17
N TYR A 77 -3.16 -8.35 2.11
CA TYR A 77 -2.44 -9.32 1.29
C TYR A 77 -3.01 -9.31 -0.13
N SER A 78 -2.17 -9.11 -1.12
CA SER A 78 -2.55 -9.26 -2.52
C SER A 78 -2.51 -10.74 -2.89
N GLY A 79 -3.65 -11.41 -2.69
CA GLY A 79 -3.84 -12.84 -2.91
C GLY A 79 -4.85 -13.13 -4.02
N GLU A 80 -5.57 -14.23 -3.84
CA GLU A 80 -6.51 -14.72 -4.87
C GLU A 80 -7.70 -13.78 -5.12
N LEU A 81 -8.24 -13.16 -4.04
CA LEU A 81 -9.42 -12.30 -4.18
C LEU A 81 -9.06 -10.95 -4.82
N VAL A 82 -7.88 -10.42 -4.53
CA VAL A 82 -7.37 -9.21 -5.21
C VAL A 82 -7.07 -9.50 -6.67
N ALA A 83 -6.41 -10.63 -6.97
CA ALA A 83 -6.17 -11.08 -8.35
C ALA A 83 -7.47 -11.30 -9.12
N GLN A 84 -8.49 -11.89 -8.49
CA GLN A 84 -9.81 -12.08 -9.10
C GLN A 84 -10.45 -10.74 -9.49
N LEU A 85 -10.37 -9.71 -8.63
CA LEU A 85 -10.89 -8.38 -8.96
C LEU A 85 -10.20 -7.80 -10.21
N SER A 86 -8.90 -7.96 -10.32
CA SER A 86 -8.12 -7.53 -11.49
C SER A 86 -8.49 -8.32 -12.73
N ASN A 87 -8.64 -9.65 -12.63
CA ASN A 87 -9.08 -10.51 -13.72
C ASN A 87 -10.48 -10.13 -14.22
N GLU A 88 -11.44 -9.90 -13.31
CA GLU A 88 -12.80 -9.48 -13.63
C GLU A 88 -12.80 -8.14 -14.37
N ALA A 89 -12.07 -7.15 -13.86
CA ALA A 89 -12.01 -5.81 -14.43
C ALA A 89 -11.37 -5.79 -15.84
N LEU A 90 -10.38 -6.65 -16.08
CA LEU A 90 -9.61 -6.68 -17.33
C LEU A 90 -10.04 -7.80 -18.29
N GLN A 91 -11.05 -8.62 -17.92
CA GLN A 91 -11.49 -9.80 -18.66
C GLN A 91 -10.32 -10.76 -18.95
N ARG A 92 -9.45 -10.95 -17.95
CA ARG A 92 -8.30 -11.88 -17.97
C ARG A 92 -8.54 -13.04 -17.00
N THR A 93 -7.66 -14.04 -17.03
CA THR A 93 -7.71 -15.20 -16.12
C THR A 93 -6.33 -15.63 -15.64
N ASP A 94 -5.30 -14.91 -16.05
CA ASP A 94 -3.90 -15.22 -15.84
C ASP A 94 -3.20 -14.30 -14.82
N ILE A 95 -3.94 -13.35 -14.22
CA ILE A 95 -3.41 -12.46 -13.21
C ILE A 95 -3.42 -13.18 -11.86
N HIS A 96 -2.31 -13.10 -11.14
CA HIS A 96 -2.11 -13.64 -9.81
C HIS A 96 -1.90 -12.50 -8.79
N GLY A 97 -2.07 -12.77 -7.50
CA GLY A 97 -1.62 -11.84 -6.45
C GLY A 97 -0.10 -11.89 -6.33
N ASP A 98 0.53 -10.75 -6.03
CA ASP A 98 1.99 -10.65 -5.85
C ASP A 98 2.48 -11.23 -4.51
N GLY A 99 1.56 -11.53 -3.60
CA GLY A 99 1.88 -12.11 -2.30
C GLY A 99 2.42 -11.10 -1.28
N ASP A 100 2.23 -9.82 -1.54
CA ASP A 100 2.69 -8.71 -0.72
C ASP A 100 1.51 -7.96 -0.04
N PRO A 101 1.75 -7.14 0.98
CA PRO A 101 0.74 -6.21 1.47
C PRO A 101 0.38 -5.21 0.37
N VAL A 102 -0.87 -4.75 0.36
CA VAL A 102 -1.31 -3.79 -0.65
C VAL A 102 -0.66 -2.44 -0.43
N ASP A 103 -0.04 -1.93 -1.47
CA ASP A 103 0.66 -0.65 -1.49
C ASP A 103 -0.27 0.56 -1.39
N VAL A 104 0.20 1.63 -0.75
CA VAL A 104 -0.53 2.88 -0.60
C VAL A 104 0.35 4.10 -0.85
N CYS A 105 -0.22 5.07 -1.58
CA CYS A 105 0.30 6.41 -1.77
C CYS A 105 -0.54 7.39 -0.95
N VAL A 106 0.00 7.94 0.13
CA VAL A 106 -0.70 8.91 0.96
C VAL A 106 -0.29 10.32 0.58
N LEU A 107 -1.26 11.09 0.09
CA LEU A 107 -1.08 12.49 -0.30
C LEU A 107 -1.18 13.40 0.92
N THR A 108 -0.27 14.37 1.00
CA THR A 108 -0.25 15.43 2.01
C THR A 108 0.41 16.68 1.43
N GLU A 109 0.00 17.85 1.91
CA GLU A 109 0.66 19.12 1.58
C GLU A 109 1.99 19.30 2.32
N LYS A 110 2.21 18.55 3.40
CA LYS A 110 3.39 18.71 4.24
C LYS A 110 4.56 17.86 3.75
N THR A 111 5.76 18.42 3.84
CA THR A 111 6.98 17.65 3.62
C THR A 111 7.30 16.85 4.87
N ILE A 112 7.19 15.52 4.75
CA ILE A 112 7.61 14.56 5.77
C ILE A 112 8.93 13.97 5.30
N THR A 113 9.93 13.96 6.17
CA THR A 113 11.33 13.72 5.82
C THR A 113 11.88 12.39 6.33
N HIS A 114 11.05 11.57 6.95
CA HIS A 114 11.45 10.23 7.41
C HIS A 114 10.29 9.26 7.32
N GLY A 115 10.60 8.03 6.94
CA GLY A 115 9.72 6.87 6.94
C GLY A 115 9.69 6.16 8.30
N ASP A 116 9.32 4.87 8.30
CA ASP A 116 9.15 4.05 9.51
C ASP A 116 8.10 4.63 10.47
N ILE A 117 7.04 5.19 9.91
CA ILE A 117 5.95 5.83 10.65
C ILE A 117 4.58 5.27 10.27
N LEU A 118 3.66 5.35 11.23
CA LEU A 118 2.25 5.09 10.99
C LEU A 118 1.53 6.39 10.70
N VAL A 119 0.66 6.37 9.68
CA VAL A 119 -0.24 7.48 9.38
C VAL A 119 -1.67 6.96 9.24
N HIS A 120 -2.66 7.79 9.54
CA HIS A 120 -4.07 7.50 9.26
C HIS A 120 -4.50 8.24 8.00
N ALA A 121 -5.09 7.52 7.07
CA ALA A 121 -5.46 8.06 5.78
C ALA A 121 -6.87 7.61 5.36
N LYS A 122 -7.46 8.38 4.46
CA LYS A 122 -8.73 8.06 3.82
C LYS A 122 -8.46 7.64 2.37
N PRO A 123 -8.78 6.41 1.96
CA PRO A 123 -8.71 5.97 0.58
C PRO A 123 -9.66 6.78 -0.30
N VAL A 124 -9.17 7.31 -1.41
CA VAL A 124 -9.93 8.13 -2.36
C VAL A 124 -9.92 7.55 -3.78
N GLY A 125 -9.14 6.53 -4.04
CA GLY A 125 -9.04 5.84 -5.32
C GLY A 125 -7.82 4.94 -5.38
N GLY A 126 -7.43 4.53 -6.58
CA GLY A 126 -6.24 3.72 -6.79
C GLY A 126 -5.81 3.64 -8.24
N ILE A 127 -4.68 3.00 -8.43
CA ILE A 127 -4.07 2.72 -9.73
C ILE A 127 -4.10 1.20 -9.92
N ARG A 128 -4.83 0.71 -10.93
CA ARG A 128 -4.72 -0.67 -11.35
C ARG A 128 -3.44 -0.86 -12.13
N MET A 129 -2.51 -1.55 -11.50
CA MET A 129 -1.20 -1.85 -12.07
C MET A 129 -1.01 -3.37 -12.17
N ILE A 130 -0.48 -3.80 -13.30
CA ILE A 130 -0.06 -5.18 -13.51
C ILE A 130 1.45 -5.15 -13.76
N ASP A 131 2.20 -5.86 -12.93
CA ASP A 131 3.64 -6.05 -13.09
C ASP A 131 3.90 -7.49 -13.49
N HIS A 132 4.28 -7.72 -14.75
CA HIS A 132 4.24 -9.03 -15.40
C HIS A 132 2.80 -9.56 -15.45
N ASP A 133 2.47 -10.60 -14.70
CA ASP A 133 1.11 -11.15 -14.57
C ASP A 133 0.62 -11.05 -13.12
N GLU A 134 1.19 -10.10 -12.34
CA GLU A 134 0.86 -9.89 -10.92
C GLU A 134 0.02 -8.64 -10.72
N ALA A 135 -1.04 -8.77 -9.91
CA ALA A 135 -1.87 -7.65 -9.47
C ALA A 135 -1.10 -6.83 -8.43
N ASP A 136 -0.65 -5.66 -8.83
CA ASP A 136 0.18 -4.76 -8.04
C ASP A 136 -0.49 -3.37 -7.89
N ASP A 137 -1.74 -3.38 -7.43
CA ASP A 137 -2.56 -2.19 -7.26
C ASP A 137 -1.96 -1.21 -6.24
N LYS A 138 -2.05 0.10 -6.53
CA LYS A 138 -1.59 1.16 -5.62
C LYS A 138 -2.79 1.96 -5.15
N ILE A 139 -3.14 1.85 -3.87
CA ILE A 139 -4.20 2.67 -3.28
C ILE A 139 -3.73 4.13 -3.22
N ILE A 140 -4.59 5.05 -3.63
CA ILE A 140 -4.40 6.49 -3.43
C ILE A 140 -5.24 6.90 -2.22
N ALA A 141 -4.59 7.46 -1.22
CA ALA A 141 -5.23 7.94 -0.01
C ALA A 141 -4.79 9.36 0.32
N VAL A 142 -5.56 10.05 1.15
CA VAL A 142 -5.24 11.40 1.65
C VAL A 142 -5.00 11.35 3.16
N LEU A 143 -3.98 12.06 3.63
CA LEU A 143 -3.64 12.09 5.04
C LEU A 143 -4.81 12.67 5.85
N LYS A 144 -5.17 12.02 6.94
CA LYS A 144 -6.23 12.50 7.84
C LYS A 144 -5.88 13.88 8.38
N HIS A 145 -6.85 14.80 8.32
CA HIS A 145 -6.70 16.20 8.75
C HIS A 145 -5.71 17.04 7.93
N ASP A 146 -5.31 16.60 6.74
CA ASP A 146 -4.56 17.44 5.82
C ASP A 146 -5.40 18.65 5.39
N ALA A 147 -4.82 19.85 5.39
CA ALA A 147 -5.57 21.08 5.11
C ALA A 147 -5.95 21.22 3.63
N VAL A 148 -5.18 20.63 2.73
CA VAL A 148 -5.41 20.69 1.27
C VAL A 148 -6.19 19.48 0.80
N TYR A 149 -5.79 18.27 1.21
CA TYR A 149 -6.34 17.03 0.68
C TYR A 149 -7.38 16.36 1.57
N GLY A 150 -7.49 16.73 2.86
CA GLY A 150 -8.33 16.03 3.83
C GLY A 150 -9.84 15.99 3.52
N ASN A 151 -10.34 16.94 2.73
CA ASN A 151 -11.75 17.01 2.30
C ASN A 151 -12.04 16.30 0.99
N ILE A 152 -11.04 15.69 0.34
CA ILE A 152 -11.22 14.94 -0.91
C ILE A 152 -11.78 13.56 -0.56
N ASP A 153 -12.85 13.16 -1.23
CA ASP A 153 -13.55 11.89 -1.01
C ASP A 153 -13.36 10.90 -2.17
N ASP A 154 -12.97 11.39 -3.34
CA ASP A 154 -12.74 10.57 -4.52
C ASP A 154 -11.58 11.14 -5.36
N VAL A 155 -10.85 10.25 -6.05
CA VAL A 155 -9.70 10.59 -6.90
C VAL A 155 -10.04 11.60 -7.99
N SER A 156 -11.27 11.65 -8.46
CA SER A 156 -11.75 12.61 -9.46
C SER A 156 -11.74 14.06 -8.96
N GLN A 157 -11.68 14.28 -7.66
CA GLN A 157 -11.57 15.60 -7.04
C GLN A 157 -10.11 16.07 -6.91
N LEU A 158 -9.14 15.19 -7.12
CA LEU A 158 -7.74 15.55 -7.12
C LEU A 158 -7.38 16.39 -8.36
N PRO A 159 -6.43 17.34 -8.24
CA PRO A 159 -5.88 17.98 -9.44
C PRO A 159 -5.31 16.90 -10.39
N PRO A 160 -5.69 16.89 -11.68
CA PRO A 160 -5.29 15.83 -12.61
C PRO A 160 -3.79 15.59 -12.67
N LEU A 161 -2.96 16.63 -12.58
CA LEU A 161 -1.50 16.51 -12.59
C LEU A 161 -0.93 15.81 -11.36
N VAL A 162 -1.64 15.76 -10.23
CA VAL A 162 -1.22 14.97 -9.06
C VAL A 162 -1.32 13.49 -9.39
N VAL A 163 -2.44 13.06 -9.98
CA VAL A 163 -2.67 11.67 -10.39
C VAL A 163 -1.70 11.25 -11.51
N GLU A 164 -1.51 12.13 -12.52
CA GLU A 164 -0.58 11.85 -13.62
C GLU A 164 0.87 11.75 -13.13
N ARG A 165 1.28 12.48 -12.11
CA ARG A 165 2.61 12.36 -11.51
C ARG A 165 2.82 11.01 -10.82
N LEU A 166 1.81 10.51 -10.09
CA LEU A 166 1.82 9.15 -9.51
C LEU A 166 1.93 8.10 -10.62
N ARG A 167 1.06 8.22 -11.63
CA ARG A 167 1.06 7.33 -12.78
C ARG A 167 2.41 7.30 -13.51
N HIS A 168 2.99 8.47 -13.77
CA HIS A 168 4.31 8.59 -14.41
C HIS A 168 5.39 7.91 -13.56
N TYR A 169 5.39 8.13 -12.24
CA TYR A 169 6.36 7.50 -11.34
C TYR A 169 6.32 5.98 -11.47
N PHE A 170 5.15 5.36 -11.32
CA PHE A 170 5.02 3.90 -11.38
C PHE A 170 5.30 3.31 -12.76
N LEU A 171 5.11 4.06 -13.83
CA LEU A 171 5.48 3.63 -15.17
C LEU A 171 7.00 3.68 -15.43
N THR A 172 7.74 4.50 -14.70
CA THR A 172 9.14 4.82 -15.05
C THR A 172 10.16 4.45 -13.98
N TYR A 173 9.76 4.23 -12.73
CA TYR A 173 10.69 4.05 -11.61
C TYR A 173 11.55 2.77 -11.72
N LYS A 174 11.09 1.74 -12.45
CA LYS A 174 11.83 0.52 -12.77
C LYS A 174 12.56 0.58 -14.11
N ASP A 175 12.25 1.56 -14.96
CA ASP A 175 12.77 1.64 -16.32
C ASP A 175 14.28 1.90 -16.34
N LEU A 176 14.98 1.11 -17.16
CA LEU A 176 16.35 1.36 -17.57
C LEU A 176 16.36 1.64 -19.06
N PRO A 177 17.28 2.47 -19.57
CA PRO A 177 17.44 2.66 -21.02
C PRO A 177 17.64 1.30 -21.71
N GLY A 178 16.75 0.97 -22.65
CA GLY A 178 16.80 -0.28 -23.41
C GLY A 178 16.15 -1.49 -22.75
N ALA A 179 15.61 -1.39 -21.53
CA ALA A 179 14.82 -2.47 -20.92
C ALA A 179 13.39 -2.49 -21.50
N LYS A 180 12.80 -3.69 -21.59
CA LYS A 180 11.36 -3.81 -21.85
C LYS A 180 10.59 -3.39 -20.61
N ARG A 181 9.55 -2.58 -20.80
CA ARG A 181 8.57 -2.32 -19.75
C ARG A 181 7.74 -3.58 -19.52
N ASN A 182 7.69 -4.01 -18.26
CA ASN A 182 6.85 -5.12 -17.84
C ASN A 182 5.67 -4.65 -16.98
N VAL A 183 5.59 -3.34 -16.72
CA VAL A 183 4.54 -2.71 -15.93
C VAL A 183 3.50 -2.10 -16.84
N GLU A 184 2.24 -2.41 -16.59
CA GLU A 184 1.08 -1.83 -17.25
C GLU A 184 0.20 -1.15 -16.21
N ILE A 185 -0.19 0.11 -16.45
CA ILE A 185 -1.25 0.79 -15.70
C ILE A 185 -2.47 0.83 -16.60
N THR A 186 -3.47 0.06 -16.25
CA THR A 186 -4.68 -0.14 -17.06
C THR A 186 -5.69 0.97 -16.86
N HIS A 187 -5.92 1.42 -15.63
CA HIS A 187 -6.80 2.55 -15.30
C HIS A 187 -6.58 3.09 -13.88
N ILE A 188 -7.14 4.26 -13.65
CA ILE A 188 -7.30 4.87 -12.33
C ILE A 188 -8.74 4.66 -11.91
N TYR A 189 -8.97 4.14 -10.72
CA TYR A 189 -10.30 3.88 -10.18
C TYR A 189 -10.62 4.74 -8.95
N GLY A 190 -11.93 4.93 -8.70
CA GLY A 190 -12.45 5.77 -7.63
C GLY A 190 -12.42 5.12 -6.24
N ALA A 191 -12.96 5.85 -5.27
CA ALA A 191 -12.96 5.45 -3.85
C ALA A 191 -13.67 4.11 -3.59
N ASP A 192 -14.78 3.84 -4.26
CA ASP A 192 -15.56 2.61 -4.03
C ASP A 192 -14.77 1.36 -4.43
N GLU A 193 -14.07 1.40 -5.56
CA GLU A 193 -13.24 0.29 -6.01
C GLU A 193 -11.99 0.15 -5.13
N ALA A 194 -11.38 1.26 -4.68
CA ALA A 194 -10.28 1.22 -3.71
C ALA A 194 -10.67 0.52 -2.42
N LYS A 195 -11.86 0.81 -1.90
CA LYS A 195 -12.41 0.15 -0.72
C LYS A 195 -12.67 -1.35 -0.96
N GLU A 196 -13.06 -1.73 -2.17
CA GLU A 196 -13.25 -3.14 -2.52
C GLU A 196 -11.90 -3.88 -2.59
N VAL A 197 -10.87 -3.28 -3.19
CA VAL A 197 -9.49 -3.83 -3.16
C VAL A 197 -9.05 -4.04 -1.71
N ILE A 198 -9.25 -3.05 -0.84
CA ILE A 198 -8.88 -3.15 0.57
C ILE A 198 -9.67 -4.27 1.27
N ARG A 199 -10.99 -4.40 1.06
CA ARG A 199 -11.77 -5.50 1.67
C ARG A 199 -11.27 -6.87 1.23
N ARG A 200 -11.03 -7.06 -0.06
CA ARG A 200 -10.51 -8.33 -0.60
C ARG A 200 -9.11 -8.63 -0.06
N SER A 201 -8.25 -7.64 0.04
CA SER A 201 -6.90 -7.83 0.58
C SER A 201 -6.91 -8.19 2.08
N MET A 202 -7.81 -7.61 2.87
CA MET A 202 -8.02 -8.01 4.28
C MET A 202 -8.52 -9.45 4.37
N GLN A 203 -9.44 -9.85 3.50
CA GLN A 203 -9.94 -11.22 3.47
C GLN A 203 -8.86 -12.22 3.02
N ASP A 204 -8.06 -11.88 2.00
CA ASP A 204 -6.91 -12.67 1.57
C ASP A 204 -5.87 -12.82 2.70
N TYR A 205 -5.60 -11.73 3.42
CA TYR A 205 -4.73 -11.76 4.60
C TYR A 205 -5.28 -12.71 5.68
N HIS A 206 -6.56 -12.60 6.01
CA HIS A 206 -7.21 -13.48 6.96
C HIS A 206 -7.14 -14.95 6.50
N ASN A 207 -7.44 -15.23 5.24
CA ASN A 207 -7.38 -16.58 4.68
C ASN A 207 -5.96 -17.17 4.75
N ARG A 208 -4.94 -16.34 4.50
CA ARG A 208 -3.54 -16.76 4.43
C ARG A 208 -2.92 -16.96 5.81
N PHE A 209 -3.25 -16.06 6.77
CA PHE A 209 -2.55 -15.96 8.05
C PHE A 209 -3.43 -16.31 9.28
N ASN A 210 -4.66 -16.77 9.08
CA ASN A 210 -5.59 -17.10 10.15
C ASN A 210 -5.02 -18.12 11.18
N ASN A 211 -4.09 -18.97 10.76
CA ASN A 211 -3.41 -19.91 11.65
C ASN A 211 -2.40 -19.27 12.61
N LEU A 212 -1.95 -18.04 12.37
CA LEU A 212 -1.04 -17.33 13.27
C LEU A 212 -1.73 -17.02 14.62
N GLU A 213 -3.01 -16.63 14.61
CA GLU A 213 -3.77 -16.44 15.85
C GLU A 213 -3.97 -17.78 16.61
N ALA A 214 -4.17 -18.87 15.90
CA ALA A 214 -4.31 -20.19 16.49
C ALA A 214 -2.98 -20.70 17.08
N LEU A 215 -1.84 -20.37 16.48
CA LEU A 215 -0.51 -20.71 16.98
C LEU A 215 -0.09 -19.84 18.19
N LEU A 216 -0.65 -18.63 18.31
CA LEU A 216 -0.38 -17.73 19.44
C LEU A 216 -1.39 -17.86 20.60
N LYS A 217 -2.44 -18.65 20.42
CA LYS A 217 -3.34 -19.06 21.52
C LYS A 217 -2.69 -20.22 22.29
N LEU A 218 -1.68 -19.88 23.07
CA LEU A 218 -1.17 -20.72 24.16
C LEU A 218 -2.06 -20.59 25.40
#